data_935b9dbbbf65d92a82a419730f964495
#
_entry.id   935b9dbbbf65d92a82a419730f964495
#
_cell.length_a   1.000
_cell.length_b   1.000
_cell.length_c   1.000
_cell.angle_alpha   90.00
_cell.angle_beta   90.00
_cell.angle_gamma   90.00
#
_symmetry.space_group_name_H-M   'P 1'
#
loop_
_entity.id
_entity.type
_entity.pdbx_description
1 polymer ?
#
loop_
_entity_poly.entity_id
_entity_poly.type
_entity_poly.pdbx_seq_one_letter_code
_entity_poly.pdbx_strand_id
1 'polypeptide(L)'
;MATIAVTDSVREVRNQAPPLQPIDLFAVDLALREALEREGGGWGVARAHEAGAAAGSAAALHHSRRAERNEPILHTHDRYGNRIDEVELDPSWHWLLRGAIERGIHGSPWREPRDGAHPVRAALFMLWSNANAGVMCPVSMTYAVVPALRHSAPEIAADWEPRLTGLDYGAGALAGMAMTERQGGSDVRAIITRAEPAGEGWYELNGHKWFCSYPPCDVFLVLAQAPAGLSCFFVERGPGMEFQRLKDKLGTRSLASSEVELRGVRARLVGEEGRGVPAIIRMVNHTRLDCLIGSASAMRRATVEALHHARHRSAFGEPLIEQPAMRNVLADLAIESEAATVAALRVAHSYDGGEPAFQRFATAVMKYWVCKRAPSLVGEALECLGGNGFVEESAMPLIYRDAPLNSIWEGSGNVAALDVLRAIVSEPAGLTAFLAECELAAGSDTRLDAHLARARETTAAVLVGEDGRTVQERRYETQFRARRIVEDLALALQASLLVRHAPGAVADAFCSARLGGDAGHAYGTLPAGVDARTIIGRALPV
;
A
#
# COMPACT_ATOMS: atom_id res chain seq x y z
N MET A 1 29.10 -47.79 34.78
CA MET A 1 28.38 -47.26 33.61
C MET A 1 27.17 -46.51 34.12
N ALA A 2 27.21 -45.19 34.14
CA ALA A 2 26.08 -44.38 34.56
C ALA A 2 25.11 -44.30 33.38
N THR A 3 23.91 -44.83 33.54
CA THR A 3 22.81 -44.72 32.58
C THR A 3 22.41 -43.24 32.56
N ILE A 4 22.79 -42.51 31.51
CA ILE A 4 22.30 -41.17 31.27
C ILE A 4 20.81 -41.32 30.98
N ALA A 5 19.97 -40.88 31.91
CA ALA A 5 18.54 -40.76 31.71
C ALA A 5 18.29 -39.75 30.61
N VAL A 6 18.08 -40.17 29.37
CA VAL A 6 17.58 -39.38 28.26
C VAL A 6 16.07 -39.23 28.47
N THR A 7 15.69 -38.53 29.51
CA THR A 7 14.28 -38.24 29.82
C THR A 7 14.11 -36.76 29.94
N ASP A 8 13.15 -36.24 29.20
CA ASP A 8 12.55 -34.89 29.17
C ASP A 8 13.27 -33.74 28.44
N SER A 9 14.59 -33.71 28.30
CA SER A 9 15.29 -32.59 27.66
C SER A 9 14.96 -32.38 26.17
N VAL A 10 14.52 -33.43 25.45
CA VAL A 10 14.14 -33.34 24.01
C VAL A 10 12.76 -32.74 23.81
N ARG A 11 11.89 -32.75 24.83
CA ARG A 11 10.53 -32.17 24.76
C ARG A 11 10.45 -30.75 25.29
N GLU A 12 11.48 -30.29 25.99
CA GLU A 12 11.52 -28.93 26.51
C GLU A 12 11.87 -27.95 25.37
N VAL A 13 10.94 -27.01 25.09
CA VAL A 13 11.16 -25.94 24.13
C VAL A 13 12.13 -24.94 24.73
N ARG A 14 13.38 -24.93 24.26
CA ARG A 14 14.41 -24.00 24.73
C ARG A 14 14.82 -23.08 23.60
N ASN A 15 15.17 -21.81 23.96
CA ASN A 15 15.74 -20.83 23.04
C ASN A 15 14.87 -20.60 21.78
N GLN A 16 13.56 -20.55 21.93
CA GLN A 16 12.60 -20.19 20.91
C GLN A 16 11.85 -18.93 21.33
N ALA A 17 11.57 -18.03 20.35
CA ALA A 17 10.74 -16.87 20.59
C ALA A 17 9.29 -17.33 20.90
N PRO A 18 8.65 -16.78 21.95
CA PRO A 18 7.23 -17.02 22.18
C PRO A 18 6.40 -16.40 21.04
N PRO A 19 5.12 -16.79 20.88
CA PRO A 19 4.22 -16.08 19.96
C PRO A 19 4.20 -14.58 20.24
N LEU A 20 4.26 -13.75 19.18
CA LEU A 20 4.15 -12.29 19.33
C LEU A 20 2.73 -11.86 19.74
N GLN A 21 1.70 -12.55 19.24
CA GLN A 21 0.31 -12.26 19.55
C GLN A 21 -0.16 -12.94 20.87
N PRO A 22 -1.13 -12.34 21.60
CA PRO A 22 -1.86 -11.10 21.28
C PRO A 22 -1.04 -9.84 21.58
N ILE A 23 -1.22 -8.81 20.75
CA ILE A 23 -0.52 -7.52 20.88
C ILE A 23 -1.43 -6.39 20.37
N ASP A 24 -1.41 -5.22 21.00
CA ASP A 24 -1.96 -4.00 20.43
C ASP A 24 -0.91 -3.38 19.48
N LEU A 25 -1.12 -3.56 18.17
CA LEU A 25 -0.21 -3.10 17.13
C LEU A 25 -0.02 -1.58 17.12
N PHE A 26 -1.03 -0.82 17.55
CA PHE A 26 -0.93 0.64 17.66
C PHE A 26 -0.14 1.06 18.89
N ALA A 27 -0.35 0.41 20.02
CA ALA A 27 0.35 0.71 21.27
C ALA A 27 1.88 0.60 21.13
N VAL A 28 2.34 -0.39 20.36
CA VAL A 28 3.78 -0.68 20.17
C VAL A 28 4.40 0.05 18.97
N ASP A 29 3.66 0.85 18.24
CA ASP A 29 4.16 1.64 17.10
C ASP A 29 4.22 3.12 17.43
N LEU A 30 5.34 3.55 18.06
CA LEU A 30 5.55 4.95 18.45
C LEU A 30 5.55 5.88 17.23
N ALA A 31 6.13 5.45 16.11
CA ALA A 31 6.18 6.26 14.89
C ALA A 31 4.78 6.54 14.34
N LEU A 32 3.91 5.52 14.31
CA LEU A 32 2.51 5.66 13.88
C LEU A 32 1.71 6.55 14.84
N ARG A 33 1.88 6.39 16.16
CA ARG A 33 1.17 7.18 17.17
C ARG A 33 1.51 8.66 17.07
N GLU A 34 2.81 8.98 17.08
CA GLU A 34 3.30 10.36 16.97
C GLU A 34 2.90 11.00 15.64
N ALA A 35 2.98 10.24 14.53
CA ALA A 35 2.56 10.72 13.22
C ALA A 35 1.05 10.97 13.17
N LEU A 36 0.22 10.08 13.72
CA LEU A 36 -1.23 10.25 13.76
C LEU A 36 -1.64 11.52 14.52
N GLU A 37 -1.04 11.76 15.70
CA GLU A 37 -1.32 12.95 16.51
C GLU A 37 -0.88 14.22 15.77
N ARG A 38 0.31 14.24 15.21
CA ARG A 38 0.86 15.37 14.45
C ARG A 38 0.02 15.73 13.24
N GLU A 39 -0.48 14.74 12.52
CA GLU A 39 -1.27 14.94 11.29
C GLU A 39 -2.78 15.14 11.60
N GLY A 40 -3.13 15.66 12.78
CA GLY A 40 -4.51 16.02 13.13
C GLY A 40 -5.41 14.86 13.57
N GLY A 41 -4.89 13.62 13.59
CA GLY A 41 -5.67 12.42 13.89
C GLY A 41 -5.80 12.08 15.37
N GLY A 42 -5.43 12.96 16.31
CA GLY A 42 -5.43 12.69 17.75
C GLY A 42 -6.80 12.23 18.31
N TRP A 43 -7.90 12.72 17.72
CA TRP A 43 -9.26 12.27 18.07
C TRP A 43 -9.52 10.78 17.73
N GLY A 44 -8.74 10.19 16.82
CA GLY A 44 -8.87 8.80 16.38
C GLY A 44 -8.04 7.79 17.18
N VAL A 45 -7.25 8.22 18.17
CA VAL A 45 -6.33 7.38 18.94
C VAL A 45 -7.04 6.18 19.58
N ALA A 46 -8.21 6.38 20.17
CA ALA A 46 -8.99 5.28 20.77
C ALA A 46 -9.44 4.24 19.71
N ARG A 47 -9.83 4.70 18.52
CA ARG A 47 -10.18 3.81 17.38
C ARG A 47 -8.96 3.05 16.87
N ALA A 48 -7.79 3.70 16.84
CA ALA A 48 -6.54 3.07 16.44
C ALA A 48 -6.09 1.98 17.45
N HIS A 49 -6.22 2.22 18.75
CA HIS A 49 -5.98 1.20 19.78
C HIS A 49 -6.92 -0.01 19.63
N GLU A 50 -8.23 0.25 19.47
CA GLU A 50 -9.21 -0.83 19.27
C GLU A 50 -8.87 -1.66 18.02
N ALA A 51 -8.57 -1.00 16.90
CA ALA A 51 -8.20 -1.67 15.65
C ALA A 51 -6.85 -2.41 15.78
N GLY A 52 -5.87 -1.82 16.46
CA GLY A 52 -4.56 -2.42 16.71
C GLY A 52 -4.65 -3.68 17.57
N ALA A 53 -5.43 -3.65 18.64
CA ALA A 53 -5.68 -4.81 19.50
C ALA A 53 -6.46 -5.91 18.75
N ALA A 54 -7.47 -5.53 17.96
CA ALA A 54 -8.25 -6.49 17.18
C ALA A 54 -7.41 -7.15 16.08
N ALA A 55 -6.65 -6.37 15.30
CA ALA A 55 -5.78 -6.88 14.24
C ALA A 55 -4.59 -7.70 14.77
N GLY A 56 -4.07 -7.35 15.94
CA GLY A 56 -3.01 -8.08 16.65
C GLY A 56 -3.49 -9.25 17.51
N SER A 57 -4.76 -9.62 17.45
CA SER A 57 -5.33 -10.72 18.23
C SER A 57 -4.99 -12.10 17.67
N ALA A 58 -5.05 -13.12 18.52
CA ALA A 58 -4.92 -14.52 18.09
C ALA A 58 -6.06 -14.92 17.11
N ALA A 59 -7.25 -14.33 17.26
CA ALA A 59 -8.38 -14.55 16.36
C ALA A 59 -8.08 -14.03 14.95
N ALA A 60 -7.56 -12.80 14.83
CA ALA A 60 -7.19 -12.23 13.53
C ALA A 60 -6.12 -13.07 12.82
N LEU A 61 -5.09 -13.52 13.56
CA LEU A 61 -4.05 -14.40 13.04
C LEU A 61 -4.64 -15.75 12.56
N HIS A 62 -5.55 -16.34 13.33
CA HIS A 62 -6.24 -17.58 12.96
C HIS A 62 -7.03 -17.40 11.65
N HIS A 63 -7.87 -16.37 11.57
CA HIS A 63 -8.68 -16.10 10.38
C HIS A 63 -7.83 -15.75 9.16
N SER A 64 -6.75 -14.98 9.34
CA SER A 64 -5.81 -14.66 8.26
C SER A 64 -5.20 -15.91 7.63
N ARG A 65 -4.61 -16.78 8.47
CA ARG A 65 -4.01 -18.04 8.02
C ARG A 65 -5.02 -18.96 7.34
N ARG A 66 -6.23 -19.00 7.87
CA ARG A 66 -7.28 -19.83 7.33
C ARG A 66 -7.77 -19.33 5.97
N ALA A 67 -8.01 -18.03 5.83
CA ALA A 67 -8.41 -17.43 4.57
C ALA A 67 -7.35 -17.62 3.46
N GLU A 68 -6.07 -17.50 3.81
CA GLU A 68 -4.97 -17.70 2.85
C GLU A 68 -4.77 -19.17 2.43
N ARG A 69 -5.08 -20.12 3.30
CA ARG A 69 -4.99 -21.55 3.01
C ARG A 69 -6.19 -22.08 2.22
N ASN A 70 -7.36 -21.51 2.44
CA ASN A 70 -8.60 -21.87 1.79
C ASN A 70 -8.92 -20.82 0.73
N GLU A 71 -8.24 -20.94 -0.41
CA GLU A 71 -8.39 -19.99 -1.52
C GLU A 71 -9.81 -19.94 -2.06
N PRO A 72 -10.23 -18.80 -2.64
CA PRO A 72 -11.55 -18.68 -3.28
C PRO A 72 -11.77 -19.71 -4.38
N ILE A 73 -12.99 -20.23 -4.48
CA ILE A 73 -13.41 -21.17 -5.52
C ILE A 73 -14.47 -20.51 -6.38
N LEU A 74 -14.31 -20.58 -7.71
CA LEU A 74 -15.29 -20.07 -8.65
C LEU A 74 -16.20 -21.19 -9.14
N HIS A 75 -17.50 -21.02 -8.94
CA HIS A 75 -18.57 -21.85 -9.49
C HIS A 75 -19.20 -21.10 -10.66
N THR A 76 -18.82 -21.45 -11.88
CA THR A 76 -19.32 -20.77 -13.09
C THR A 76 -20.74 -21.21 -13.48
N HIS A 77 -21.11 -22.46 -13.20
CA HIS A 77 -22.40 -23.04 -13.54
C HIS A 77 -22.97 -23.87 -12.40
N ASP A 78 -24.28 -23.91 -12.31
CA ASP A 78 -25.01 -24.84 -11.45
C ASP A 78 -25.02 -26.27 -12.01
N ARG A 79 -25.64 -27.21 -11.27
CA ARG A 79 -25.77 -28.62 -11.70
C ARG A 79 -26.58 -28.84 -12.98
N TYR A 80 -27.31 -27.81 -13.43
CA TYR A 80 -28.16 -27.90 -14.64
C TYR A 80 -27.53 -27.18 -15.84
N GLY A 81 -26.34 -26.59 -15.67
CA GLY A 81 -25.64 -25.84 -16.71
C GLY A 81 -26.04 -24.37 -16.81
N ASN A 82 -26.85 -23.86 -15.88
CA ASN A 82 -27.13 -22.43 -15.83
C ASN A 82 -25.90 -21.69 -15.27
N ARG A 83 -25.55 -20.57 -15.90
CA ARG A 83 -24.45 -19.74 -15.44
C ARG A 83 -24.81 -19.00 -14.16
N ILE A 84 -23.95 -19.08 -13.11
CA ILE A 84 -24.20 -18.49 -11.80
C ILE A 84 -23.07 -17.54 -11.39
N ASP A 85 -21.82 -17.78 -11.81
CA ASP A 85 -20.64 -16.97 -11.52
C ASP A 85 -20.49 -16.62 -10.03
N GLU A 86 -20.63 -17.61 -9.16
CA GLU A 86 -20.49 -17.48 -7.73
C GLU A 86 -19.04 -17.73 -7.29
N VAL A 87 -18.54 -16.87 -6.40
CA VAL A 87 -17.23 -17.05 -5.76
C VAL A 87 -17.46 -17.48 -4.32
N GLU A 88 -17.13 -18.73 -4.03
CA GLU A 88 -17.12 -19.26 -2.68
C GLU A 88 -15.86 -18.78 -1.94
N LEU A 89 -16.06 -18.22 -0.76
CA LEU A 89 -15.00 -17.67 0.11
C LEU A 89 -15.06 -18.36 1.47
N ASP A 90 -13.88 -18.62 2.07
CA ASP A 90 -13.83 -19.13 3.44
C ASP A 90 -14.52 -18.17 4.40
N PRO A 91 -15.28 -18.65 5.42
CA PRO A 91 -15.88 -17.79 6.44
C PRO A 91 -14.90 -16.83 7.11
N SER A 92 -13.61 -17.17 7.15
CA SER A 92 -12.57 -16.29 7.70
C SER A 92 -12.32 -15.05 6.84
N TRP A 93 -12.48 -15.12 5.52
CA TRP A 93 -12.46 -13.95 4.66
C TRP A 93 -13.57 -12.96 5.06
N HIS A 94 -14.78 -13.45 5.23
CA HIS A 94 -15.92 -12.61 5.63
C HIS A 94 -15.75 -12.01 7.02
N TRP A 95 -15.12 -12.75 7.96
CA TRP A 95 -14.78 -12.22 9.29
C TRP A 95 -13.80 -11.04 9.19
N LEU A 96 -12.74 -11.19 8.39
CA LEU A 96 -11.71 -10.16 8.18
C LEU A 96 -12.28 -8.94 7.46
N LEU A 97 -13.06 -9.13 6.40
CA LEU A 97 -13.64 -8.03 5.63
C LEU A 97 -14.70 -7.27 6.44
N ARG A 98 -15.56 -7.99 7.19
CA ARG A 98 -16.51 -7.42 8.13
C ARG A 98 -15.80 -6.53 9.14
N GLY A 99 -14.71 -6.99 9.71
CA GLY A 99 -13.92 -6.22 10.68
C GLY A 99 -13.38 -4.90 10.11
N ALA A 100 -13.01 -4.86 8.83
CA ALA A 100 -12.60 -3.63 8.14
C ALA A 100 -13.80 -2.68 7.89
N ILE A 101 -14.94 -3.23 7.45
CA ILE A 101 -16.16 -2.46 7.14
C ILE A 101 -16.75 -1.83 8.41
N GLU A 102 -16.94 -2.60 9.48
CA GLU A 102 -17.50 -2.12 10.75
C GLU A 102 -16.64 -1.02 11.41
N ARG A 103 -15.33 -1.00 11.13
CA ARG A 103 -14.40 0.08 11.54
C ARG A 103 -14.40 1.28 10.60
N GLY A 104 -15.14 1.23 9.50
CA GLY A 104 -15.26 2.31 8.53
C GLY A 104 -14.01 2.55 7.69
N ILE A 105 -13.10 1.58 7.58
CA ILE A 105 -11.82 1.76 6.86
C ILE A 105 -12.05 2.06 5.36
N HIS A 106 -13.16 1.59 4.80
CA HIS A 106 -13.58 1.79 3.41
C HIS A 106 -14.29 3.13 3.14
N GLY A 107 -14.64 3.93 4.16
CA GLY A 107 -15.48 5.09 3.90
C GLY A 107 -15.53 6.19 4.96
N SER A 108 -14.83 6.05 6.10
CA SER A 108 -14.95 7.00 7.22
C SER A 108 -14.66 8.46 6.87
N PRO A 109 -13.65 8.83 6.03
CA PRO A 109 -13.42 10.22 5.68
C PRO A 109 -14.55 10.86 4.87
N TRP A 110 -15.26 10.04 4.10
CA TRP A 110 -16.38 10.49 3.28
C TRP A 110 -17.67 10.66 4.10
N ARG A 111 -17.88 9.74 5.04
CA ARG A 111 -19.05 9.72 5.93
C ARG A 111 -18.96 10.77 7.04
N GLU A 112 -17.77 10.99 7.59
CA GLU A 112 -17.52 11.87 8.73
C GLU A 112 -16.34 12.81 8.41
N PRO A 113 -16.51 13.72 7.41
CA PRO A 113 -15.42 14.59 7.00
C PRO A 113 -15.06 15.57 8.11
N ARG A 114 -13.77 15.60 8.45
CA ARG A 114 -13.17 16.53 9.41
C ARG A 114 -11.65 16.51 9.27
N ASP A 115 -10.98 17.45 9.88
CA ASP A 115 -9.53 17.47 9.95
C ASP A 115 -8.99 16.19 10.61
N GLY A 116 -7.92 15.62 10.04
CA GLY A 116 -7.32 14.36 10.47
C GLY A 116 -8.11 13.10 10.06
N ALA A 117 -9.20 13.20 9.25
CA ALA A 117 -10.00 12.04 8.88
C ALA A 117 -9.23 11.04 8.02
N HIS A 118 -8.46 11.52 7.05
CA HIS A 118 -7.62 10.67 6.22
C HIS A 118 -6.42 10.07 6.97
N PRO A 119 -5.68 10.79 7.83
CA PRO A 119 -4.69 10.20 8.75
C PRO A 119 -5.26 9.11 9.65
N VAL A 120 -6.43 9.32 10.27
CA VAL A 120 -7.07 8.28 11.09
C VAL A 120 -7.42 7.06 10.26
N ARG A 121 -8.03 7.25 9.09
CA ARG A 121 -8.31 6.14 8.17
C ARG A 121 -7.03 5.42 7.73
N ALA A 122 -5.94 6.15 7.44
CA ALA A 122 -4.66 5.59 7.07
C ALA A 122 -4.07 4.73 8.19
N ALA A 123 -4.12 5.18 9.43
CA ALA A 123 -3.71 4.40 10.59
C ALA A 123 -4.54 3.11 10.74
N LEU A 124 -5.87 3.20 10.63
CA LEU A 124 -6.75 2.03 10.68
C LEU A 124 -6.46 1.04 9.54
N PHE A 125 -6.23 1.54 8.33
CA PHE A 125 -5.84 0.73 7.17
C PHE A 125 -4.50 0.03 7.40
N MET A 126 -3.49 0.76 7.89
CA MET A 126 -2.17 0.22 8.22
C MET A 126 -2.26 -0.91 9.26
N LEU A 127 -3.03 -0.69 10.31
CA LEU A 127 -3.24 -1.68 11.37
C LEU A 127 -3.99 -2.92 10.87
N TRP A 128 -5.08 -2.75 10.11
CA TRP A 128 -5.88 -3.87 9.63
C TRP A 128 -5.20 -4.65 8.51
N SER A 129 -4.32 -4.02 7.73
CA SER A 129 -3.46 -4.71 6.75
C SER A 129 -2.57 -5.79 7.40
N ASN A 130 -2.22 -5.64 8.69
CA ASN A 130 -1.51 -6.67 9.44
C ASN A 130 -2.38 -7.91 9.72
N ALA A 131 -3.70 -7.77 9.78
CA ALA A 131 -4.59 -8.91 9.89
C ALA A 131 -4.63 -9.70 8.57
N ASN A 132 -4.89 -9.03 7.44
CA ASN A 132 -4.82 -9.66 6.12
C ASN A 132 -4.76 -8.59 5.02
N ALA A 133 -3.71 -8.63 4.19
CA ALA A 133 -3.54 -7.68 3.09
C ALA A 133 -4.56 -7.89 1.96
N GLY A 134 -5.06 -9.12 1.75
CA GLY A 134 -6.01 -9.44 0.69
C GLY A 134 -7.34 -8.71 0.83
N VAL A 135 -7.94 -8.68 2.05
CA VAL A 135 -9.22 -8.00 2.29
C VAL A 135 -9.13 -6.49 2.12
N MET A 136 -7.92 -5.93 2.19
CA MET A 136 -7.73 -4.48 2.02
C MET A 136 -7.92 -4.02 0.58
N CYS A 137 -7.88 -4.91 -0.41
CA CYS A 137 -8.11 -4.56 -1.80
C CYS A 137 -9.55 -4.05 -2.06
N PRO A 138 -10.65 -4.79 -1.78
CA PRO A 138 -12.01 -4.25 -1.91
C PRO A 138 -12.26 -3.06 -0.99
N VAL A 139 -11.66 -3.01 0.20
CA VAL A 139 -11.72 -1.85 1.12
C VAL A 139 -11.13 -0.60 0.47
N SER A 140 -9.96 -0.72 -0.16
CA SER A 140 -9.28 0.36 -0.88
C SER A 140 -10.09 0.85 -2.09
N MET A 141 -10.56 -0.07 -2.93
CA MET A 141 -11.35 0.28 -4.12
C MET A 141 -12.66 0.98 -3.74
N THR A 142 -13.34 0.52 -2.67
CA THR A 142 -14.57 1.13 -2.18
C THR A 142 -14.33 2.55 -1.63
N TYR A 143 -13.25 2.76 -0.88
CA TYR A 143 -12.84 4.09 -0.46
C TYR A 143 -12.55 5.02 -1.64
N ALA A 144 -11.84 4.52 -2.63
CA ALA A 144 -11.33 5.29 -3.75
C ALA A 144 -12.38 5.66 -4.80
N VAL A 145 -13.47 4.88 -4.92
CA VAL A 145 -14.53 5.15 -5.90
C VAL A 145 -15.34 6.40 -5.55
N VAL A 146 -15.53 6.70 -4.26
CA VAL A 146 -16.38 7.80 -3.79
C VAL A 146 -15.95 9.16 -4.37
N PRO A 147 -14.69 9.62 -4.26
CA PRO A 147 -14.29 10.90 -4.83
C PRO A 147 -14.35 10.94 -6.36
N ALA A 148 -14.20 9.80 -7.03
CA ALA A 148 -14.36 9.72 -8.48
C ALA A 148 -15.83 9.95 -8.89
N LEU A 149 -16.77 9.31 -8.18
CA LEU A 149 -18.20 9.48 -8.42
C LEU A 149 -18.68 10.88 -8.03
N ARG A 150 -18.34 11.39 -6.85
CA ARG A 150 -18.71 12.74 -6.40
C ARG A 150 -18.33 13.82 -7.41
N HIS A 151 -17.15 13.66 -8.04
CA HIS A 151 -16.68 14.65 -9.01
C HIS A 151 -17.27 14.47 -10.41
N SER A 152 -17.38 13.22 -10.88
CA SER A 152 -17.63 12.94 -12.30
C SER A 152 -19.04 12.42 -12.60
N ALA A 153 -19.78 11.95 -11.59
CA ALA A 153 -21.15 11.43 -11.71
C ALA A 153 -21.91 11.62 -10.39
N PRO A 154 -22.23 12.89 -10.00
CA PRO A 154 -22.81 13.21 -8.69
C PRO A 154 -24.16 12.54 -8.45
N GLU A 155 -24.94 12.28 -9.48
CA GLU A 155 -26.20 11.56 -9.41
C GLU A 155 -25.99 10.08 -9.03
N ILE A 156 -24.96 9.43 -9.58
CA ILE A 156 -24.58 8.06 -9.20
C ILE A 156 -24.04 8.06 -7.76
N ALA A 157 -23.24 9.08 -7.40
CA ALA A 157 -22.74 9.23 -6.04
C ALA A 157 -23.89 9.35 -5.03
N ALA A 158 -24.90 10.16 -5.31
CA ALA A 158 -26.06 10.34 -4.43
C ALA A 158 -26.80 9.03 -4.14
N ASP A 159 -26.91 8.16 -5.15
CA ASP A 159 -27.59 6.87 -5.05
C ASP A 159 -26.76 5.83 -4.27
N TRP A 160 -25.45 5.79 -4.50
CA TRP A 160 -24.60 4.67 -4.07
C TRP A 160 -23.73 4.98 -2.85
N GLU A 161 -23.31 6.21 -2.63
CA GLU A 161 -22.41 6.58 -1.54
C GLU A 161 -22.91 6.17 -0.15
N PRO A 162 -24.22 6.29 0.20
CA PRO A 162 -24.71 5.83 1.50
C PRO A 162 -24.45 4.34 1.76
N ARG A 163 -24.51 3.51 0.71
CA ARG A 163 -24.20 2.07 0.80
C ARG A 163 -22.69 1.81 0.77
N LEU A 164 -21.93 2.55 -0.05
CA LEU A 164 -20.47 2.43 -0.20
C LEU A 164 -19.71 2.89 1.04
N THR A 165 -20.33 3.70 1.92
CA THR A 165 -19.73 4.19 3.17
C THR A 165 -20.42 3.63 4.42
N GLY A 166 -21.42 2.76 4.24
CA GLY A 166 -22.18 2.15 5.33
C GLY A 166 -21.34 1.18 6.16
N LEU A 167 -21.57 1.14 7.48
CA LEU A 167 -20.82 0.29 8.40
C LEU A 167 -21.38 -1.12 8.56
N ASP A 168 -22.56 -1.39 8.01
CA ASP A 168 -23.17 -2.71 8.03
C ASP A 168 -22.65 -3.55 6.88
N TYR A 169 -21.89 -4.58 7.20
CA TYR A 169 -21.33 -5.50 6.21
C TYR A 169 -22.39 -6.20 5.34
N GLY A 170 -23.59 -6.46 5.87
CA GLY A 170 -24.66 -7.15 5.17
C GLY A 170 -25.51 -6.24 4.29
N ALA A 171 -25.63 -4.96 4.62
CA ALA A 171 -26.46 -3.97 3.93
C ALA A 171 -25.65 -2.96 3.09
N GLY A 172 -24.35 -2.88 3.30
CA GLY A 172 -23.43 -2.03 2.53
C GLY A 172 -23.23 -2.49 1.09
N ALA A 173 -22.41 -1.76 0.36
CA ALA A 173 -21.96 -2.14 -0.97
C ALA A 173 -20.44 -1.97 -1.10
N LEU A 174 -19.82 -2.78 -1.94
CA LEU A 174 -18.40 -2.72 -2.27
C LEU A 174 -18.21 -2.35 -3.73
N ALA A 175 -17.15 -1.57 -3.98
CA ALA A 175 -16.80 -1.18 -5.33
C ALA A 175 -15.48 -1.84 -5.77
N GLY A 176 -15.39 -2.17 -7.05
CA GLY A 176 -14.21 -2.63 -7.74
C GLY A 176 -13.82 -1.71 -8.89
N MET A 177 -12.73 -2.04 -9.56
CA MET A 177 -12.37 -1.44 -10.83
C MET A 177 -11.78 -2.49 -11.77
N ALA A 178 -12.02 -2.31 -13.08
CA ALA A 178 -11.54 -3.21 -14.11
C ALA A 178 -11.04 -2.43 -15.34
N MET A 179 -9.72 -2.28 -15.45
CA MET A 179 -9.06 -1.54 -16.53
C MET A 179 -8.24 -2.45 -17.42
N THR A 180 -7.38 -3.27 -16.82
CA THR A 180 -6.40 -4.11 -17.53
C THR A 180 -7.06 -5.13 -18.43
N GLU A 181 -6.55 -5.29 -19.64
CA GLU A 181 -6.93 -6.31 -20.61
C GLU A 181 -5.73 -7.23 -20.95
N ARG A 182 -5.94 -8.32 -21.70
CA ARG A 182 -4.89 -9.31 -22.02
C ARG A 182 -3.68 -8.69 -22.70
N GLN A 183 -3.89 -7.72 -23.59
CA GLN A 183 -2.82 -7.04 -24.35
C GLN A 183 -2.09 -6.00 -23.52
N GLY A 184 -2.57 -5.60 -22.35
CA GLY A 184 -1.85 -4.69 -21.47
C GLY A 184 -2.71 -3.95 -20.46
N GLY A 185 -2.02 -3.37 -19.44
CA GLY A 185 -2.63 -2.56 -18.40
C GLY A 185 -1.94 -1.21 -18.23
N SER A 186 -0.65 -1.10 -18.56
CA SER A 186 0.11 0.17 -18.47
C SER A 186 -0.31 1.18 -19.52
N ASP A 187 -0.63 0.74 -20.73
CA ASP A 187 -1.21 1.56 -21.80
C ASP A 187 -2.73 1.35 -21.87
N VAL A 188 -3.44 2.05 -21.00
CA VAL A 188 -4.91 1.95 -20.92
C VAL A 188 -5.61 2.49 -22.19
N ARG A 189 -4.90 3.22 -23.07
CA ARG A 189 -5.47 3.73 -24.32
C ARG A 189 -5.58 2.63 -25.38
N ALA A 190 -4.80 1.56 -25.23
CA ALA A 190 -4.80 0.41 -26.13
C ALA A 190 -5.86 -0.65 -25.79
N ILE A 191 -6.78 -0.39 -24.85
CA ILE A 191 -7.88 -1.31 -24.53
C ILE A 191 -8.85 -1.43 -25.70
N ILE A 192 -9.46 -2.61 -25.83
CA ILE A 192 -10.36 -2.96 -26.94
C ILE A 192 -11.80 -3.24 -26.51
N THR A 193 -12.09 -3.29 -25.21
CA THR A 193 -13.48 -3.33 -24.71
C THR A 193 -14.26 -2.15 -25.27
N ARG A 194 -15.44 -2.39 -25.84
CA ARG A 194 -16.29 -1.39 -26.48
C ARG A 194 -17.48 -1.05 -25.61
N ALA A 195 -17.94 0.19 -25.72
CA ALA A 195 -19.16 0.70 -25.13
C ALA A 195 -20.03 1.26 -26.26
N GLU A 196 -21.20 0.67 -26.46
CA GLU A 196 -22.16 1.09 -27.48
C GLU A 196 -23.34 1.78 -26.81
N PRO A 197 -23.78 2.97 -27.29
CA PRO A 197 -24.96 3.65 -26.75
C PRO A 197 -26.20 2.78 -26.86
N ALA A 198 -26.96 2.63 -25.75
CA ALA A 198 -28.18 1.81 -25.66
C ALA A 198 -29.45 2.65 -25.36
N GLY A 199 -29.38 3.96 -25.57
CA GLY A 199 -30.49 4.91 -25.32
C GLY A 199 -30.57 5.35 -23.86
N GLU A 200 -31.26 6.47 -23.63
CA GLU A 200 -31.54 7.04 -22.30
C GLU A 200 -30.30 7.21 -21.39
N GLY A 201 -29.12 7.48 -21.97
CA GLY A 201 -27.87 7.64 -21.23
C GLY A 201 -27.18 6.32 -20.80
N TRP A 202 -27.74 5.19 -21.22
CA TRP A 202 -27.14 3.88 -21.00
C TRP A 202 -26.21 3.46 -22.14
N TYR A 203 -25.27 2.57 -21.80
CA TYR A 203 -24.34 1.90 -22.71
C TYR A 203 -24.37 0.40 -22.47
N GLU A 204 -24.00 -0.36 -23.50
CA GLU A 204 -23.71 -1.79 -23.43
C GLU A 204 -22.23 -2.03 -23.62
N LEU A 205 -21.59 -2.69 -22.65
CA LEU A 205 -20.18 -3.02 -22.71
C LEU A 205 -19.96 -4.43 -23.26
N ASN A 206 -19.05 -4.53 -24.25
CA ASN A 206 -18.64 -5.79 -24.86
C ASN A 206 -17.10 -5.87 -24.89
N GLY A 207 -16.53 -6.95 -24.32
CA GLY A 207 -15.10 -7.13 -24.26
C GLY A 207 -14.65 -8.02 -23.11
N HIS A 208 -13.44 -7.79 -22.61
CA HIS A 208 -12.90 -8.57 -21.49
C HIS A 208 -12.05 -7.72 -20.55
N LYS A 209 -11.90 -8.19 -19.31
CA LYS A 209 -10.93 -7.66 -18.34
C LYS A 209 -10.07 -8.79 -17.79
N TRP A 210 -8.75 -8.52 -17.69
CA TRP A 210 -7.75 -9.53 -17.37
C TRP A 210 -7.45 -9.65 -15.87
N PHE A 211 -7.60 -8.56 -15.12
CA PHE A 211 -7.57 -8.53 -13.67
C PHE A 211 -8.77 -7.74 -13.16
N CYS A 212 -9.75 -8.46 -12.58
CA CYS A 212 -10.86 -7.90 -11.84
C CYS A 212 -10.75 -8.42 -10.42
N SER A 213 -10.24 -7.57 -9.52
CA SER A 213 -10.06 -7.94 -8.12
C SER A 213 -11.40 -7.91 -7.40
N TYR A 214 -11.63 -8.94 -6.59
CA TYR A 214 -12.84 -9.16 -5.85
C TYR A 214 -14.12 -9.06 -6.72
N PRO A 215 -14.32 -9.98 -7.67
CA PRO A 215 -15.47 -9.96 -8.56
C PRO A 215 -16.84 -9.99 -7.85
N PRO A 216 -16.97 -10.40 -6.56
CA PRO A 216 -18.21 -10.23 -5.80
C PRO A 216 -18.58 -8.77 -5.45
N CYS A 217 -17.75 -7.74 -5.75
CA CYS A 217 -18.16 -6.34 -5.59
C CYS A 217 -19.52 -6.07 -6.24
N ASP A 218 -20.30 -5.16 -5.65
CA ASP A 218 -21.63 -4.77 -6.13
C ASP A 218 -21.54 -3.91 -7.39
N VAL A 219 -20.51 -3.06 -7.46
CA VAL A 219 -20.31 -2.08 -8.55
C VAL A 219 -18.84 -1.98 -8.97
N PHE A 220 -18.61 -1.51 -10.20
CA PHE A 220 -17.28 -1.36 -10.77
C PHE A 220 -17.13 -0.08 -11.57
N LEU A 221 -15.95 0.55 -11.53
CA LEU A 221 -15.53 1.47 -12.59
C LEU A 221 -14.75 0.72 -13.66
N VAL A 222 -15.22 0.85 -14.90
CA VAL A 222 -14.68 0.12 -16.06
C VAL A 222 -14.30 1.12 -17.15
N LEU A 223 -13.12 0.94 -17.76
CA LEU A 223 -12.75 1.68 -18.97
C LEU A 223 -13.17 0.91 -20.22
N ALA A 224 -13.78 1.61 -21.19
CA ALA A 224 -14.14 1.08 -22.49
C ALA A 224 -14.06 2.14 -23.58
N GLN A 225 -13.88 1.71 -24.85
CA GLN A 225 -13.92 2.57 -26.02
C GLN A 225 -15.36 2.88 -26.39
N ALA A 226 -15.79 4.14 -26.24
CA ALA A 226 -17.04 4.68 -26.72
C ALA A 226 -16.86 5.40 -28.07
N PRO A 227 -17.91 5.86 -28.76
CA PRO A 227 -17.79 6.59 -30.02
C PRO A 227 -16.84 7.79 -29.99
N ALA A 228 -16.83 8.58 -28.91
CA ALA A 228 -15.91 9.72 -28.76
C ALA A 228 -14.54 9.33 -28.18
N GLY A 229 -14.29 8.05 -27.89
CA GLY A 229 -13.01 7.52 -27.40
C GLY A 229 -13.10 6.87 -26.02
N LEU A 230 -11.90 6.71 -25.40
CA LEU A 230 -11.78 6.02 -24.11
C LEU A 230 -12.56 6.72 -23.00
N SER A 231 -13.56 6.04 -22.44
CA SER A 231 -14.52 6.54 -21.47
C SER A 231 -14.55 5.68 -20.21
N CYS A 232 -15.02 6.26 -19.10
CA CYS A 232 -15.20 5.56 -17.84
C CYS A 232 -16.68 5.25 -17.60
N PHE A 233 -16.98 4.05 -17.16
CA PHE A 233 -18.33 3.58 -16.95
C PHE A 233 -18.52 3.03 -15.54
N PHE A 234 -19.67 3.34 -14.96
CA PHE A 234 -20.18 2.71 -13.76
C PHE A 234 -21.01 1.49 -14.15
N VAL A 235 -20.64 0.34 -13.62
CA VAL A 235 -21.24 -0.95 -13.90
C VAL A 235 -21.73 -1.57 -12.61
N GLU A 236 -23.01 -1.93 -12.56
CA GLU A 236 -23.57 -2.77 -11.50
C GLU A 236 -23.30 -4.24 -11.85
N ARG A 237 -22.88 -5.04 -10.86
CA ARG A 237 -22.67 -6.49 -11.08
C ARG A 237 -24.01 -7.13 -11.45
N GLY A 238 -24.06 -7.79 -12.59
CA GLY A 238 -25.29 -8.38 -13.09
C GLY A 238 -25.10 -9.18 -14.38
N PRO A 239 -26.20 -9.45 -15.09
CA PRO A 239 -26.20 -10.23 -16.33
C PRO A 239 -25.16 -9.71 -17.34
N GLY A 240 -24.49 -10.64 -18.02
CA GLY A 240 -23.47 -10.34 -19.03
C GLY A 240 -22.07 -10.12 -18.46
N MET A 241 -21.89 -9.99 -17.14
CA MET A 241 -20.58 -9.96 -16.50
C MET A 241 -20.18 -11.39 -16.11
N GLU A 242 -19.40 -12.05 -16.97
CA GLU A 242 -19.09 -13.47 -16.86
C GLU A 242 -17.69 -13.71 -16.32
N PHE A 243 -17.58 -14.39 -15.18
CA PHE A 243 -16.29 -14.75 -14.57
C PHE A 243 -15.74 -16.00 -15.24
N GLN A 244 -14.51 -15.93 -15.80
CA GLN A 244 -13.94 -17.04 -16.57
C GLN A 244 -13.08 -17.96 -15.70
N ARG A 245 -12.21 -17.39 -14.87
CA ARG A 245 -11.39 -18.11 -13.91
C ARG A 245 -10.82 -17.16 -12.85
N LEU A 246 -10.38 -17.70 -11.73
CA LEU A 246 -9.57 -16.98 -10.75
C LEU A 246 -8.07 -17.16 -11.06
N LYS A 247 -7.29 -16.14 -10.73
CA LYS A 247 -5.82 -16.16 -10.89
C LYS A 247 -5.19 -16.94 -9.73
N ASP A 248 -4.31 -17.88 -10.03
CA ASP A 248 -3.36 -18.46 -9.07
C ASP A 248 -2.22 -17.45 -8.86
N LYS A 249 -2.03 -16.97 -7.62
CA LYS A 249 -1.17 -15.82 -7.31
C LYS A 249 -0.08 -16.19 -6.31
N LEU A 250 1.01 -15.43 -6.32
CA LEU A 250 2.11 -15.56 -5.35
C LEU A 250 1.64 -15.27 -3.92
N GLY A 251 0.91 -14.16 -3.72
CA GLY A 251 0.40 -13.68 -2.44
C GLY A 251 -1.03 -13.17 -2.56
N THR A 252 -1.59 -12.67 -1.45
CA THR A 252 -3.00 -12.28 -1.34
C THR A 252 -3.93 -13.36 -1.89
N ARG A 253 -3.63 -14.63 -1.57
CA ARG A 253 -4.32 -15.78 -2.16
C ARG A 253 -5.78 -15.86 -1.72
N SER A 254 -6.10 -15.33 -0.54
CA SER A 254 -7.46 -15.17 -0.03
C SER A 254 -8.33 -14.22 -0.87
N LEU A 255 -7.72 -13.29 -1.62
CA LEU A 255 -8.41 -12.36 -2.51
C LEU A 255 -8.73 -13.04 -3.85
N ALA A 256 -10.00 -13.18 -4.21
CA ALA A 256 -10.40 -13.56 -5.56
C ALA A 256 -9.96 -12.48 -6.57
N SER A 257 -9.27 -12.88 -7.64
CA SER A 257 -8.93 -12.01 -8.77
C SER A 257 -9.29 -12.74 -10.06
N SER A 258 -10.28 -12.25 -10.79
CA SER A 258 -10.84 -12.97 -11.93
C SER A 258 -10.45 -12.37 -13.28
N GLU A 259 -10.53 -13.23 -14.31
CA GLU A 259 -10.73 -12.82 -15.70
C GLU A 259 -12.23 -12.70 -15.94
N VAL A 260 -12.65 -11.61 -16.60
CA VAL A 260 -14.08 -11.32 -16.82
C VAL A 260 -14.32 -11.06 -18.29
N GLU A 261 -15.35 -11.65 -18.86
CA GLU A 261 -15.93 -11.26 -20.14
C GLU A 261 -17.17 -10.40 -19.90
N LEU A 262 -17.31 -9.38 -20.73
CA LEU A 262 -18.45 -8.46 -20.74
C LEU A 262 -19.25 -8.72 -22.03
N ARG A 263 -20.52 -9.08 -21.88
CA ARG A 263 -21.42 -9.42 -22.99
C ARG A 263 -22.73 -8.64 -22.87
N GLY A 264 -22.78 -7.45 -23.46
CA GLY A 264 -23.92 -6.56 -23.35
C GLY A 264 -24.19 -6.06 -21.93
N VAL A 265 -23.13 -5.85 -21.14
CA VAL A 265 -23.26 -5.38 -19.75
C VAL A 265 -23.73 -3.94 -19.73
N ARG A 266 -24.87 -3.67 -19.07
CA ARG A 266 -25.41 -2.31 -18.93
C ARG A 266 -24.52 -1.44 -18.05
N ALA A 267 -24.28 -0.21 -18.48
CA ALA A 267 -23.39 0.73 -17.83
C ALA A 267 -23.87 2.16 -17.95
N ARG A 268 -23.52 3.00 -16.97
CA ARG A 268 -23.72 4.46 -17.01
C ARG A 268 -22.38 5.16 -17.19
N LEU A 269 -22.36 6.23 -17.97
CA LEU A 269 -21.15 7.04 -18.19
C LEU A 269 -20.74 7.77 -16.89
N VAL A 270 -19.44 7.79 -16.60
CA VAL A 270 -18.84 8.55 -15.51
C VAL A 270 -17.99 9.68 -16.09
N GLY A 271 -18.44 10.91 -15.94
CA GLY A 271 -17.84 12.08 -16.57
C GLY A 271 -18.25 12.27 -18.02
N GLU A 272 -17.31 12.68 -18.86
CA GLU A 272 -17.54 12.97 -20.28
C GLU A 272 -17.04 11.83 -21.16
N GLU A 273 -17.76 11.53 -22.25
CA GLU A 273 -17.34 10.55 -23.24
C GLU A 273 -16.01 10.96 -23.89
N GLY A 274 -15.09 10.02 -24.06
CA GLY A 274 -13.72 10.27 -24.52
C GLY A 274 -12.75 10.77 -23.44
N ARG A 275 -13.21 11.01 -22.22
CA ARG A 275 -12.41 11.50 -21.09
C ARG A 275 -12.35 10.54 -19.91
N GLY A 276 -12.29 9.24 -20.16
CA GLY A 276 -12.31 8.21 -19.13
C GLY A 276 -11.06 8.21 -18.22
N VAL A 277 -9.88 8.56 -18.74
CA VAL A 277 -8.65 8.62 -17.94
C VAL A 277 -8.71 9.67 -16.82
N PRO A 278 -9.09 10.92 -17.07
CA PRO A 278 -9.29 11.90 -15.98
C PRO A 278 -10.29 11.47 -14.91
N ALA A 279 -11.35 10.74 -15.28
CA ALA A 279 -12.33 10.23 -14.33
C ALA A 279 -11.74 9.14 -13.43
N ILE A 280 -11.13 8.10 -14.02
CA ILE A 280 -10.61 6.95 -13.27
C ILE A 280 -9.35 7.27 -12.47
N ILE A 281 -8.52 8.25 -12.89
CA ILE A 281 -7.29 8.60 -12.20
C ILE A 281 -7.53 9.15 -10.78
N ARG A 282 -8.72 9.72 -10.52
CA ARG A 282 -9.12 10.13 -9.17
C ARG A 282 -9.22 8.93 -8.24
N MET A 283 -9.83 7.84 -8.70
CA MET A 283 -9.84 6.57 -7.97
C MET A 283 -8.41 6.01 -7.79
N VAL A 284 -7.62 6.00 -8.87
CA VAL A 284 -6.24 5.48 -8.85
C VAL A 284 -5.34 6.24 -7.88
N ASN A 285 -5.49 7.55 -7.71
CA ASN A 285 -4.68 8.30 -6.75
C ASN A 285 -4.96 7.87 -5.31
N HIS A 286 -6.21 7.56 -4.96
CA HIS A 286 -6.57 7.06 -3.63
C HIS A 286 -6.08 5.64 -3.40
N THR A 287 -6.19 4.75 -4.39
CA THR A 287 -5.65 3.39 -4.28
C THR A 287 -4.11 3.38 -4.25
N ARG A 288 -3.43 4.36 -4.88
CA ARG A 288 -1.98 4.55 -4.75
C ARG A 288 -1.57 4.97 -3.34
N LEU A 289 -2.34 5.83 -2.67
CA LEU A 289 -2.14 6.11 -1.24
C LEU A 289 -2.22 4.83 -0.42
N ASP A 290 -3.19 3.98 -0.70
CA ASP A 290 -3.35 2.71 0.03
C ASP A 290 -2.23 1.71 -0.27
N CYS A 291 -1.66 1.70 -1.48
CA CYS A 291 -0.44 0.95 -1.78
C CYS A 291 0.75 1.41 -0.92
N LEU A 292 0.91 2.72 -0.75
CA LEU A 292 1.93 3.31 0.13
C LEU A 292 1.72 2.86 1.58
N ILE A 293 0.51 3.03 2.12
CA ILE A 293 0.17 2.68 3.49
C ILE A 293 0.32 1.17 3.73
N GLY A 294 -0.19 0.32 2.83
CA GLY A 294 -0.07 -1.14 2.92
C GLY A 294 1.37 -1.63 2.87
N SER A 295 2.24 -0.96 2.10
CA SER A 295 3.67 -1.29 2.07
C SER A 295 4.37 -0.88 3.36
N ALA A 296 4.08 0.31 3.91
CA ALA A 296 4.59 0.74 5.22
C ALA A 296 4.13 -0.21 6.34
N SER A 297 2.88 -0.69 6.28
CA SER A 297 2.34 -1.71 7.17
C SER A 297 3.14 -3.02 7.13
N ALA A 298 3.41 -3.54 5.92
CA ALA A 298 4.20 -4.77 5.75
C ALA A 298 5.64 -4.60 6.27
N MET A 299 6.26 -3.45 6.01
CA MET A 299 7.60 -3.12 6.52
C MET A 299 7.61 -3.09 8.05
N ARG A 300 6.64 -2.41 8.67
CA ARG A 300 6.52 -2.35 10.13
C ARG A 300 6.31 -3.73 10.73
N ARG A 301 5.39 -4.53 10.18
CA ARG A 301 5.12 -5.88 10.66
C ARG A 301 6.35 -6.76 10.60
N ALA A 302 7.07 -6.77 9.47
CA ALA A 302 8.27 -7.57 9.30
C ALA A 302 9.39 -7.15 10.29
N THR A 303 9.57 -5.83 10.49
CA THR A 303 10.53 -5.30 11.46
C THR A 303 10.19 -5.75 12.89
N VAL A 304 8.92 -5.71 13.29
CA VAL A 304 8.47 -6.15 14.63
C VAL A 304 8.72 -7.66 14.83
N GLU A 305 8.44 -8.49 13.82
CA GLU A 305 8.71 -9.93 13.89
C GLU A 305 10.21 -10.21 14.05
N ALA A 306 11.07 -9.51 13.29
CA ALA A 306 12.52 -9.64 13.39
C ALA A 306 13.06 -9.21 14.77
N LEU A 307 12.60 -8.06 15.28
CA LEU A 307 12.96 -7.54 16.60
C LEU A 307 12.52 -8.48 17.72
N HIS A 308 11.27 -8.96 17.67
CA HIS A 308 10.73 -9.89 18.64
C HIS A 308 11.54 -11.20 18.66
N HIS A 309 11.82 -11.78 17.50
CA HIS A 309 12.63 -12.98 17.39
C HIS A 309 14.04 -12.76 17.95
N ALA A 310 14.73 -11.71 17.54
CA ALA A 310 16.10 -11.42 17.95
C ALA A 310 16.23 -11.15 19.46
N ARG A 311 15.18 -10.63 20.11
CA ARG A 311 15.13 -10.41 21.56
C ARG A 311 15.08 -11.73 22.34
N HIS A 312 14.42 -12.77 21.81
CA HIS A 312 14.16 -14.02 22.53
C HIS A 312 15.05 -15.19 22.08
N ARG A 313 15.69 -15.08 20.92
CA ARG A 313 16.59 -16.09 20.38
C ARG A 313 18.03 -15.75 20.73
N SER A 314 18.78 -16.73 21.21
CA SER A 314 20.21 -16.60 21.51
C SER A 314 21.05 -17.50 20.61
N ALA A 315 22.25 -17.04 20.26
CA ALA A 315 23.31 -17.81 19.61
C ALA A 315 24.66 -17.35 20.13
N PHE A 316 25.65 -18.23 20.14
CA PHE A 316 27.01 -17.93 20.63
C PHE A 316 27.06 -17.35 22.05
N GLY A 317 26.10 -17.74 22.90
CA GLY A 317 26.02 -17.35 24.30
C GLY A 317 25.27 -16.06 24.61
N GLU A 318 24.80 -15.30 23.61
CA GLU A 318 24.09 -14.04 23.78
C GLU A 318 22.81 -13.96 22.96
N PRO A 319 21.80 -13.16 23.38
CA PRO A 319 20.63 -12.84 22.53
C PRO A 319 21.06 -12.25 21.18
N LEU A 320 20.36 -12.59 20.10
CA LEU A 320 20.69 -12.08 18.76
C LEU A 320 20.66 -10.54 18.70
N ILE A 321 19.72 -9.91 19.42
CA ILE A 321 19.59 -8.47 19.48
C ILE A 321 20.82 -7.75 20.09
N GLU A 322 21.64 -8.48 20.87
CA GLU A 322 22.86 -7.93 21.48
C GLU A 322 24.09 -8.09 20.58
N GLN A 323 24.00 -8.93 19.53
CA GLN A 323 25.11 -9.15 18.61
C GLN A 323 25.29 -7.95 17.65
N PRO A 324 26.51 -7.42 17.48
CA PRO A 324 26.74 -6.18 16.73
C PRO A 324 26.23 -6.20 15.29
N ALA A 325 26.46 -7.27 14.54
CA ALA A 325 25.99 -7.37 13.15
C ALA A 325 24.47 -7.41 13.07
N MET A 326 23.80 -8.22 13.92
CA MET A 326 22.34 -8.27 13.98
C MET A 326 21.75 -6.94 14.42
N ARG A 327 22.39 -6.26 15.36
CA ARG A 327 21.96 -4.93 15.82
C ARG A 327 22.00 -3.90 14.68
N ASN A 328 23.01 -3.94 13.82
CA ASN A 328 23.08 -3.08 12.65
C ASN A 328 21.91 -3.35 11.70
N VAL A 329 21.62 -4.62 11.37
CA VAL A 329 20.46 -4.99 10.54
C VAL A 329 19.16 -4.50 11.15
N LEU A 330 18.90 -4.80 12.41
CA LEU A 330 17.63 -4.44 13.08
C LEU A 330 17.42 -2.92 13.16
N ALA A 331 18.47 -2.16 13.41
CA ALA A 331 18.39 -0.70 13.40
C ALA A 331 18.11 -0.15 11.99
N ASP A 332 18.71 -0.72 10.96
CA ASP A 332 18.51 -0.33 9.58
C ASP A 332 17.06 -0.61 9.11
N LEU A 333 16.51 -1.79 9.45
CA LEU A 333 15.10 -2.10 9.22
C LEU A 333 14.17 -1.12 9.94
N ALA A 334 14.51 -0.76 11.17
CA ALA A 334 13.69 0.13 11.99
C ALA A 334 13.62 1.55 11.42
N ILE A 335 14.74 2.16 11.03
CA ILE A 335 14.75 3.52 10.44
C ILE A 335 14.02 3.56 9.11
N GLU A 336 14.16 2.54 8.27
CA GLU A 336 13.46 2.45 6.98
C GLU A 336 11.94 2.33 7.18
N SER A 337 11.51 1.50 8.14
CA SER A 337 10.10 1.32 8.49
C SER A 337 9.49 2.62 9.06
N GLU A 338 10.21 3.31 9.96
CA GLU A 338 9.74 4.59 10.52
C GLU A 338 9.63 5.66 9.43
N ALA A 339 10.62 5.76 8.53
CA ALA A 339 10.60 6.69 7.40
C ALA A 339 9.40 6.44 6.46
N ALA A 340 9.03 5.18 6.23
CA ALA A 340 7.86 4.82 5.45
C ALA A 340 6.55 5.21 6.15
N THR A 341 6.45 4.98 7.45
CA THR A 341 5.27 5.27 8.27
C THR A 341 5.00 6.78 8.34
N VAL A 342 6.01 7.59 8.68
CA VAL A 342 5.83 9.05 8.79
C VAL A 342 5.48 9.68 7.45
N ALA A 343 6.08 9.21 6.35
CA ALA A 343 5.76 9.66 5.02
C ALA A 343 4.33 9.27 4.59
N ALA A 344 3.88 8.06 4.91
CA ALA A 344 2.52 7.60 4.60
C ALA A 344 1.46 8.46 5.30
N LEU A 345 1.65 8.79 6.58
CA LEU A 345 0.71 9.63 7.35
C LEU A 345 0.72 11.09 6.86
N ARG A 346 1.89 11.68 6.54
CA ARG A 346 1.98 13.03 5.97
C ARG A 346 1.28 13.12 4.60
N VAL A 347 1.48 12.12 3.74
CA VAL A 347 0.77 12.07 2.46
C VAL A 347 -0.73 11.89 2.68
N ALA A 348 -1.16 11.04 3.62
CA ALA A 348 -2.57 10.88 3.96
C ALA A 348 -3.22 12.18 4.43
N HIS A 349 -2.53 12.99 5.23
CA HIS A 349 -3.02 14.30 5.68
C HIS A 349 -3.38 15.21 4.50
N SER A 350 -2.59 15.22 3.45
CA SER A 350 -2.87 16.06 2.27
C SER A 350 -4.22 15.75 1.59
N TYR A 351 -4.86 14.62 1.93
CA TYR A 351 -6.18 14.24 1.45
C TYR A 351 -7.34 14.86 2.24
N ASP A 352 -7.09 15.47 3.40
CA ASP A 352 -8.11 16.23 4.15
C ASP A 352 -8.48 17.55 3.46
N GLY A 353 -7.70 17.98 2.48
CA GLY A 353 -7.94 19.17 1.66
C GLY A 353 -6.86 20.24 1.83
N GLY A 354 -6.91 21.26 0.97
CA GLY A 354 -5.98 22.39 1.03
C GLY A 354 -4.66 22.22 0.27
N GLU A 355 -4.21 20.99 -0.01
CA GLU A 355 -2.89 20.72 -0.61
C GLU A 355 -2.93 19.86 -1.89
N PRO A 356 -3.81 20.13 -2.88
CA PRO A 356 -4.02 19.22 -4.02
C PRO A 356 -2.77 19.00 -4.87
N ALA A 357 -1.92 20.03 -4.99
CA ALA A 357 -0.67 19.93 -5.75
C ALA A 357 0.35 19.02 -5.06
N PHE A 358 0.56 19.18 -3.75
CA PHE A 358 1.41 18.29 -2.95
C PHE A 358 0.85 16.86 -2.95
N GLN A 359 -0.43 16.68 -2.64
CA GLN A 359 -1.14 15.40 -2.61
C GLN A 359 -0.87 14.58 -3.88
N ARG A 360 -1.13 15.17 -5.06
CA ARG A 360 -0.97 14.49 -6.35
C ARG A 360 0.48 14.05 -6.58
N PHE A 361 1.43 14.94 -6.33
CA PHE A 361 2.85 14.69 -6.59
C PHE A 361 3.46 13.74 -5.56
N ALA A 362 3.26 13.99 -4.26
CA ALA A 362 3.80 13.20 -3.18
C ALA A 362 3.28 11.75 -3.19
N THR A 363 2.00 11.54 -3.53
CA THR A 363 1.44 10.19 -3.68
C THR A 363 2.19 9.38 -4.74
N ALA A 364 2.48 9.98 -5.90
CA ALA A 364 3.20 9.28 -6.97
C ALA A 364 4.66 8.94 -6.58
N VAL A 365 5.37 9.90 -5.96
CA VAL A 365 6.74 9.73 -5.49
C VAL A 365 6.82 8.65 -4.41
N MET A 366 6.01 8.76 -3.37
CA MET A 366 6.09 7.89 -2.21
C MET A 366 5.53 6.49 -2.48
N LYS A 367 4.49 6.36 -3.32
CA LYS A 367 4.02 5.06 -3.79
C LYS A 367 5.13 4.31 -4.51
N TYR A 368 5.83 4.97 -5.44
CA TYR A 368 6.97 4.34 -6.11
C TYR A 368 7.99 3.84 -5.11
N TRP A 369 8.46 4.72 -4.23
CA TRP A 369 9.61 4.44 -3.38
C TRP A 369 9.31 3.39 -2.30
N VAL A 370 8.30 3.62 -1.47
CA VAL A 370 8.00 2.72 -0.34
C VAL A 370 7.59 1.33 -0.81
N CYS A 371 6.78 1.24 -1.88
CA CYS A 371 6.43 -0.07 -2.45
C CYS A 371 7.64 -0.81 -3.05
N LYS A 372 8.66 -0.09 -3.53
CA LYS A 372 9.91 -0.68 -4.01
C LYS A 372 10.81 -1.16 -2.87
N ARG A 373 10.79 -0.47 -1.74
CA ARG A 373 11.62 -0.81 -0.57
C ARG A 373 11.06 -1.99 0.22
N ALA A 374 9.74 -2.15 0.27
CA ALA A 374 9.07 -3.16 1.07
C ALA A 374 9.54 -4.60 0.82
N PRO A 375 9.67 -5.12 -0.42
CA PRO A 375 10.09 -6.51 -0.64
C PRO A 375 11.48 -6.82 -0.12
N SER A 376 12.44 -5.91 -0.27
CA SER A 376 13.82 -6.12 0.21
C SER A 376 13.90 -6.07 1.73
N LEU A 377 13.19 -5.13 2.36
CA LEU A 377 13.11 -5.05 3.83
C LEU A 377 12.46 -6.31 4.43
N VAL A 378 11.34 -6.75 3.86
CA VAL A 378 10.64 -7.94 4.34
C VAL A 378 11.50 -9.19 4.15
N GLY A 379 12.26 -9.28 3.05
CA GLY A 379 13.21 -10.38 2.82
C GLY A 379 14.32 -10.44 3.86
N GLU A 380 14.92 -9.30 4.18
CA GLU A 380 15.94 -9.19 5.23
C GLU A 380 15.39 -9.53 6.61
N ALA A 381 14.20 -9.01 6.93
CA ALA A 381 13.53 -9.32 8.19
C ALA A 381 13.22 -10.83 8.33
N LEU A 382 12.80 -11.49 7.24
CA LEU A 382 12.58 -12.94 7.20
C LEU A 382 13.89 -13.69 7.53
N GLU A 383 15.01 -13.26 6.93
CA GLU A 383 16.32 -13.85 7.17
C GLU A 383 16.75 -13.73 8.64
N CYS A 384 16.42 -12.63 9.33
CA CYS A 384 16.69 -12.47 10.76
C CYS A 384 16.09 -13.57 11.64
N LEU A 385 15.01 -14.24 11.18
CA LEU A 385 14.39 -15.35 11.91
C LEU A 385 15.04 -16.71 11.58
N GLY A 386 15.96 -16.76 10.60
CA GLY A 386 16.53 -18.00 10.10
C GLY A 386 15.45 -18.96 9.56
N GLY A 387 15.59 -20.25 9.80
CA GLY A 387 14.60 -21.25 9.37
C GLY A 387 13.18 -21.00 9.89
N ASN A 388 13.03 -20.38 11.05
CA ASN A 388 11.72 -20.00 11.60
C ASN A 388 11.01 -18.94 10.75
N GLY A 389 11.74 -18.11 10.02
CA GLY A 389 11.17 -17.13 9.09
C GLY A 389 10.67 -17.74 7.79
N PHE A 390 11.12 -18.95 7.45
CA PHE A 390 10.85 -19.60 6.16
C PHE A 390 9.69 -20.61 6.23
N VAL A 391 9.22 -20.95 7.42
CA VAL A 391 8.13 -21.92 7.62
C VAL A 391 6.79 -21.21 7.81
N GLU A 392 5.71 -21.84 7.33
CA GLU A 392 4.35 -21.25 7.31
C GLU A 392 3.71 -21.08 8.71
N GLU A 393 4.36 -21.60 9.76
CA GLU A 393 3.96 -21.37 11.15
C GLU A 393 4.28 -19.94 11.61
N SER A 394 5.23 -19.27 10.97
CA SER A 394 5.51 -17.83 11.19
C SER A 394 4.61 -16.94 10.31
N ALA A 395 4.60 -15.64 10.59
CA ALA A 395 3.90 -14.67 9.75
C ALA A 395 4.73 -14.28 8.50
N MET A 396 6.05 -14.51 8.52
CA MET A 396 6.98 -13.97 7.52
C MET A 396 6.76 -14.47 6.09
N PRO A 397 6.47 -15.77 5.82
CA PRO A 397 6.23 -16.22 4.45
C PRO A 397 5.05 -15.51 3.78
N LEU A 398 3.97 -15.27 4.52
CA LEU A 398 2.80 -14.55 4.01
C LEU A 398 3.16 -13.09 3.68
N ILE A 399 3.78 -12.38 4.62
CA ILE A 399 4.19 -10.98 4.42
C ILE A 399 5.13 -10.85 3.23
N TYR A 400 6.07 -11.80 3.07
CA TYR A 400 7.03 -11.82 1.97
C TYR A 400 6.36 -12.04 0.61
N ARG A 401 5.40 -12.97 0.51
CA ARG A 401 4.65 -13.22 -0.72
C ARG A 401 3.78 -12.04 -1.12
N ASP A 402 3.22 -11.30 -0.15
CA ASP A 402 2.35 -10.14 -0.40
C ASP A 402 3.13 -8.87 -0.76
N ALA A 403 4.33 -8.69 -0.21
CA ALA A 403 5.11 -7.46 -0.31
C ALA A 403 5.36 -6.94 -1.74
N PRO A 404 5.61 -7.77 -2.77
CA PRO A 404 5.86 -7.29 -4.14
C PRO A 404 4.64 -6.67 -4.82
N LEU A 405 3.40 -7.03 -4.41
CA LEU A 405 2.18 -6.68 -5.14
C LEU A 405 1.95 -5.18 -5.24
N ASN A 406 2.18 -4.44 -4.16
CA ASN A 406 1.97 -2.99 -4.12
C ASN A 406 2.90 -2.21 -5.08
N SER A 407 4.04 -2.79 -5.48
CA SER A 407 4.90 -2.18 -6.50
C SER A 407 4.49 -2.54 -7.94
N ILE A 408 3.48 -3.40 -8.12
CA ILE A 408 3.01 -3.89 -9.43
C ILE A 408 1.70 -3.21 -9.83
N TRP A 409 0.65 -3.34 -8.99
CA TRP A 409 -0.66 -2.76 -9.29
C TRP A 409 -0.68 -1.23 -9.12
N GLU A 410 -1.75 -0.58 -9.61
CA GLU A 410 -1.89 0.90 -9.59
C GLU A 410 -0.73 1.65 -10.29
N GLY A 411 -0.09 0.97 -11.23
CA GLY A 411 1.09 1.40 -11.95
C GLY A 411 2.38 0.80 -11.37
N SER A 412 3.04 -0.02 -12.18
CA SER A 412 4.33 -0.61 -11.84
C SER A 412 5.42 0.45 -11.66
N GLY A 413 6.58 0.06 -11.14
CA GLY A 413 7.66 0.99 -10.82
C GLY A 413 8.04 1.95 -11.96
N ASN A 414 8.13 1.47 -13.21
CA ASN A 414 8.41 2.36 -14.36
C ASN A 414 7.24 3.30 -14.64
N VAL A 415 5.99 2.79 -14.57
CA VAL A 415 4.79 3.61 -14.80
C VAL A 415 4.70 4.73 -13.76
N ALA A 416 4.92 4.42 -12.48
CA ALA A 416 4.91 5.40 -11.41
C ALA A 416 6.04 6.44 -11.55
N ALA A 417 7.27 6.00 -11.86
CA ALA A 417 8.39 6.92 -12.05
C ALA A 417 8.20 7.84 -13.27
N LEU A 418 7.70 7.31 -14.38
CA LEU A 418 7.38 8.13 -15.56
C LEU A 418 6.19 9.06 -15.35
N ASP A 419 5.25 8.70 -14.48
CA ASP A 419 4.14 9.58 -14.08
C ASP A 419 4.64 10.80 -13.28
N VAL A 420 5.63 10.60 -12.38
CA VAL A 420 6.31 11.71 -11.66
C VAL A 420 6.99 12.65 -12.66
N LEU A 421 7.76 12.13 -13.63
CA LEU A 421 8.39 12.96 -14.65
C LEU A 421 7.37 13.76 -15.48
N ARG A 422 6.25 13.14 -15.81
CA ARG A 422 5.16 13.81 -16.50
C ARG A 422 4.59 14.94 -15.64
N ALA A 423 4.37 14.68 -14.34
CA ALA A 423 3.84 15.68 -13.41
C ALA A 423 4.81 16.86 -13.24
N ILE A 424 6.13 16.65 -13.21
CA ILE A 424 7.13 17.74 -13.19
C ILE A 424 6.91 18.71 -14.36
N VAL A 425 6.62 18.16 -15.56
CA VAL A 425 6.48 18.98 -16.78
C VAL A 425 5.08 19.58 -16.91
N SER A 426 4.03 18.79 -16.65
CA SER A 426 2.63 19.22 -16.91
C SER A 426 1.96 19.91 -15.74
N GLU A 427 2.45 19.66 -14.51
CA GLU A 427 1.85 20.13 -13.25
C GLU A 427 2.95 20.66 -12.29
N PRO A 428 3.77 21.66 -12.69
CA PRO A 428 4.98 22.08 -11.94
C PRO A 428 4.68 22.55 -10.52
N ALA A 429 3.46 23.01 -10.25
CA ALA A 429 3.02 23.37 -8.90
C ALA A 429 3.15 22.20 -7.90
N GLY A 430 3.02 20.95 -8.39
CA GLY A 430 3.21 19.73 -7.57
C GLY A 430 4.65 19.60 -7.07
N LEU A 431 5.63 19.74 -7.95
CA LEU A 431 7.04 19.72 -7.58
C LEU A 431 7.39 20.88 -6.62
N THR A 432 6.88 22.10 -6.91
CA THR A 432 7.12 23.28 -6.06
C THR A 432 6.60 23.03 -4.64
N ALA A 433 5.36 22.57 -4.50
CA ALA A 433 4.76 22.27 -3.20
C ALA A 433 5.53 21.13 -2.46
N PHE A 434 5.96 20.12 -3.20
CA PHE A 434 6.74 19.00 -2.65
C PHE A 434 8.11 19.44 -2.11
N LEU A 435 8.84 20.23 -2.88
CA LEU A 435 10.13 20.77 -2.45
C LEU A 435 9.97 21.73 -1.27
N ALA A 436 8.92 22.57 -1.26
CA ALA A 436 8.63 23.44 -0.12
C ALA A 436 8.40 22.63 1.18
N GLU A 437 7.69 21.50 1.12
CA GLU A 437 7.55 20.60 2.27
C GLU A 437 8.91 20.05 2.73
N CYS A 438 9.75 19.61 1.79
CA CYS A 438 11.09 19.12 2.12
C CYS A 438 11.97 20.19 2.77
N GLU A 439 11.84 21.45 2.37
CA GLU A 439 12.61 22.60 2.84
C GLU A 439 12.23 23.08 4.24
N LEU A 440 11.15 22.60 4.82
CA LEU A 440 10.81 22.90 6.21
C LEU A 440 11.88 22.43 7.22
N ALA A 441 12.78 21.53 6.81
CA ALA A 441 13.93 21.09 7.58
C ALA A 441 15.26 21.77 7.18
N ALA A 442 15.24 22.76 6.28
CA ALA A 442 16.46 23.41 5.78
C ALA A 442 17.32 24.00 6.92
N GLY A 443 18.62 23.80 6.84
CA GLY A 443 19.59 24.23 7.86
C GLY A 443 19.67 23.34 9.10
N SER A 444 18.84 22.30 9.22
CA SER A 444 18.86 21.41 10.38
C SER A 444 19.83 20.22 10.22
N ASP A 445 20.15 19.83 8.98
CA ASP A 445 21.11 18.77 8.66
C ASP A 445 21.82 19.07 7.33
N THR A 446 23.14 19.17 7.37
CA THR A 446 23.95 19.53 6.19
C THR A 446 23.90 18.49 5.06
N ARG A 447 23.68 17.21 5.40
CA ARG A 447 23.54 16.11 4.42
C ARG A 447 22.21 16.24 3.69
N LEU A 448 21.14 16.61 4.40
CA LEU A 448 19.84 16.92 3.82
C LEU A 448 19.89 18.14 2.92
N ASP A 449 20.54 19.23 3.36
CA ASP A 449 20.69 20.44 2.56
C ASP A 449 21.43 20.17 1.25
N ALA A 450 22.53 19.42 1.30
CA ALA A 450 23.28 19.00 0.12
C ALA A 450 22.45 18.10 -0.80
N HIS A 451 21.63 17.19 -0.24
CA HIS A 451 20.76 16.32 -1.01
C HIS A 451 19.62 17.10 -1.70
N LEU A 452 19.00 18.04 -0.99
CA LEU A 452 17.96 18.92 -1.55
C LEU A 452 18.51 19.79 -2.69
N ALA A 453 19.73 20.31 -2.57
CA ALA A 453 20.38 21.05 -3.65
C ALA A 453 20.55 20.18 -4.92
N ARG A 454 21.01 18.94 -4.77
CA ARG A 454 21.13 17.98 -5.88
C ARG A 454 19.77 17.60 -6.48
N ALA A 455 18.76 17.37 -5.64
CA ALA A 455 17.40 17.03 -6.11
C ALA A 455 16.78 18.19 -6.90
N ARG A 456 16.99 19.43 -6.48
CA ARG A 456 16.59 20.63 -7.23
C ARG A 456 17.29 20.73 -8.58
N GLU A 457 18.61 20.58 -8.60
CA GLU A 457 19.39 20.60 -9.85
C GLU A 457 18.91 19.52 -10.82
N THR A 458 18.74 18.29 -10.32
CA THR A 458 18.30 17.15 -11.14
C THR A 458 16.88 17.35 -11.68
N THR A 459 15.95 17.89 -10.89
CA THR A 459 14.58 18.16 -11.33
C THR A 459 14.49 19.39 -12.26
N ALA A 460 15.31 20.42 -12.04
CA ALA A 460 15.44 21.55 -12.96
C ALA A 460 15.91 21.12 -14.34
N ALA A 461 16.87 20.17 -14.40
CA ALA A 461 17.34 19.61 -15.67
C ALA A 461 16.25 18.88 -16.48
N VAL A 462 15.17 18.43 -15.83
CA VAL A 462 13.99 17.87 -16.54
C VAL A 462 13.22 18.95 -17.29
N LEU A 463 13.23 20.19 -16.77
CA LEU A 463 12.47 21.33 -17.28
C LEU A 463 13.24 22.16 -18.31
N VAL A 464 14.58 22.26 -18.19
CA VAL A 464 15.42 23.19 -18.97
C VAL A 464 16.10 22.46 -20.12
N GLY A 465 16.12 23.10 -21.30
CA GLY A 465 16.55 22.51 -22.56
C GLY A 465 17.72 23.18 -23.28
N GLU A 466 18.75 23.72 -22.59
CA GLU A 466 19.84 24.52 -23.21
C GLU A 466 21.20 23.81 -23.31
N ASP A 467 21.26 22.48 -23.33
CA ASP A 467 22.50 21.69 -23.34
C ASP A 467 22.98 21.24 -24.73
N GLY A 468 22.43 21.82 -25.79
CA GLY A 468 22.78 21.47 -27.19
C GLY A 468 22.22 20.13 -27.69
N ARG A 469 21.47 19.38 -26.84
CA ARG A 469 20.83 18.11 -27.21
C ARG A 469 19.47 18.33 -27.88
N THR A 470 19.09 17.38 -28.73
CA THR A 470 17.74 17.36 -29.30
C THR A 470 16.69 17.08 -28.22
N VAL A 471 15.43 17.46 -28.46
CA VAL A 471 14.28 17.14 -27.57
C VAL A 471 14.19 15.63 -27.34
N GLN A 472 14.46 14.81 -28.35
CA GLN A 472 14.39 13.36 -28.27
C GLN A 472 15.50 12.78 -27.37
N GLU A 473 16.73 13.26 -27.48
CA GLU A 473 17.86 12.84 -26.64
C GLU A 473 17.63 13.20 -25.18
N ARG A 474 17.14 14.42 -24.89
CA ARG A 474 16.79 14.84 -23.54
C ARG A 474 15.67 13.99 -22.95
N ARG A 475 14.61 13.74 -23.72
CA ARG A 475 13.51 12.88 -23.29
C ARG A 475 14.00 11.48 -22.97
N TYR A 476 14.87 10.91 -23.79
CA TYR A 476 15.46 9.59 -23.55
C TYR A 476 16.26 9.57 -22.26
N GLU A 477 17.19 10.51 -22.08
CA GLU A 477 18.05 10.59 -20.89
C GLU A 477 17.22 10.79 -19.60
N THR A 478 16.24 11.68 -19.62
CA THR A 478 15.34 11.92 -18.50
C THR A 478 14.56 10.66 -18.12
N GLN A 479 14.00 9.96 -19.11
CA GLN A 479 13.28 8.71 -18.85
C GLN A 479 14.21 7.60 -18.37
N PHE A 480 15.42 7.52 -18.89
CA PHE A 480 16.45 6.56 -18.45
C PHE A 480 16.80 6.75 -16.97
N ARG A 481 16.83 8.00 -16.50
CA ARG A 481 17.12 8.36 -15.12
C ARG A 481 15.88 8.46 -14.21
N ALA A 482 14.69 8.18 -14.72
CA ALA A 482 13.43 8.41 -14.01
C ALA A 482 13.40 7.86 -12.57
N ARG A 483 13.85 6.62 -12.38
CA ARG A 483 13.87 5.97 -11.06
C ARG A 483 14.80 6.67 -10.08
N ARG A 484 15.97 7.14 -10.54
CA ARG A 484 16.93 7.86 -9.70
C ARG A 484 16.36 9.21 -9.26
N ILE A 485 15.72 9.93 -10.17
CA ILE A 485 15.09 11.22 -9.86
C ILE A 485 14.01 11.04 -8.77
N VAL A 486 13.17 10.02 -8.91
CA VAL A 486 12.10 9.77 -7.93
C VAL A 486 12.65 9.28 -6.59
N GLU A 487 13.72 8.48 -6.60
CA GLU A 487 14.42 8.08 -5.38
C GLU A 487 14.99 9.28 -4.62
N ASP A 488 15.67 10.19 -5.31
CA ASP A 488 16.23 11.41 -4.69
C ASP A 488 15.13 12.29 -4.06
N LEU A 489 13.98 12.43 -4.73
CA LEU A 489 12.82 13.14 -4.17
C LEU A 489 12.25 12.43 -2.94
N ALA A 490 12.07 11.11 -3.01
CA ALA A 490 11.51 10.35 -1.90
C ALA A 490 12.39 10.40 -0.65
N LEU A 491 13.71 10.24 -0.82
CA LEU A 491 14.67 10.36 0.26
C LEU A 491 14.69 11.77 0.88
N ALA A 492 14.53 12.82 0.06
CA ALA A 492 14.42 14.20 0.54
C ALA A 492 13.21 14.38 1.47
N LEU A 493 12.04 13.88 1.09
CA LEU A 493 10.83 13.98 1.92
C LEU A 493 10.97 13.17 3.21
N GLN A 494 11.41 11.91 3.12
CA GLN A 494 11.58 11.06 4.30
C GLN A 494 12.58 11.66 5.29
N ALA A 495 13.74 12.13 4.81
CA ALA A 495 14.75 12.76 5.65
C ALA A 495 14.23 14.05 6.30
N SER A 496 13.54 14.92 5.54
CA SER A 496 12.93 16.14 6.09
C SER A 496 11.95 15.83 7.20
N LEU A 497 11.07 14.84 7.01
CA LEU A 497 10.10 14.43 8.02
C LEU A 497 10.79 13.87 9.27
N LEU A 498 11.80 13.03 9.11
CA LEU A 498 12.54 12.46 10.24
C LEU A 498 13.34 13.52 11.00
N VAL A 499 14.03 14.43 10.30
CA VAL A 499 14.78 15.53 10.93
C VAL A 499 13.88 16.43 11.77
N ARG A 500 12.66 16.70 11.30
CA ARG A 500 11.68 17.54 12.01
C ARG A 500 10.98 16.86 13.16
N HIS A 501 10.78 15.54 13.09
CA HIS A 501 9.77 14.87 13.92
C HIS A 501 10.23 13.61 14.63
N ALA A 502 11.29 12.95 14.18
CA ALA A 502 11.81 11.75 14.82
C ALA A 502 12.86 12.09 15.89
N PRO A 503 13.16 11.18 16.83
CA PRO A 503 14.31 11.33 17.72
C PRO A 503 15.61 11.49 16.92
N GLY A 504 16.56 12.29 17.48
CA GLY A 504 17.82 12.61 16.80
C GLY A 504 18.60 11.37 16.34
N ALA A 505 18.58 10.27 17.10
CA ALA A 505 19.25 9.03 16.73
C ALA A 505 18.67 8.41 15.43
N VAL A 506 17.35 8.48 15.22
CA VAL A 506 16.68 7.99 14.01
C VAL A 506 16.99 8.88 12.81
N ALA A 507 16.85 10.19 12.98
CA ALA A 507 17.13 11.18 11.94
C ALA A 507 18.59 11.13 11.49
N ASP A 508 19.53 11.11 12.43
CA ASP A 508 20.97 11.05 12.15
C ASP A 508 21.35 9.76 11.41
N ALA A 509 20.86 8.61 11.87
CA ALA A 509 21.12 7.32 11.22
C ALA A 509 20.57 7.29 9.80
N PHE A 510 19.35 7.80 9.56
CA PHE A 510 18.75 7.86 8.23
C PHE A 510 19.57 8.78 7.30
N CYS A 511 19.88 10.00 7.74
CA CYS A 511 20.65 10.95 6.94
C CYS A 511 22.06 10.43 6.65
N SER A 512 22.74 9.81 7.62
CA SER A 512 24.07 9.21 7.41
C SER A 512 24.03 8.09 6.38
N ALA A 513 23.11 7.15 6.53
CA ALA A 513 23.03 5.97 5.69
C ALA A 513 22.46 6.26 4.28
N ARG A 514 21.46 7.12 4.17
CA ARG A 514 20.73 7.32 2.90
C ARG A 514 21.20 8.56 2.11
N LEU A 515 21.72 9.58 2.78
CA LEU A 515 22.13 10.83 2.14
C LEU A 515 23.65 11.04 2.17
N GLY A 516 24.33 10.54 3.22
CA GLY A 516 25.76 10.71 3.44
C GLY A 516 26.67 9.87 2.53
N GLY A 517 26.12 8.81 1.89
CA GLY A 517 26.86 7.95 0.99
C GLY A 517 27.82 6.95 1.68
N ASP A 518 27.69 6.77 2.99
CA ASP A 518 28.53 5.85 3.78
C ASP A 518 27.77 4.56 4.17
N ALA A 519 26.83 4.15 3.35
CA ALA A 519 26.12 2.87 3.49
C ALA A 519 26.34 1.99 2.25
N GLY A 520 26.28 0.67 2.45
CA GLY A 520 26.28 -0.31 1.37
C GLY A 520 24.91 -0.45 0.69
N HIS A 521 24.78 -1.44 -0.18
CA HIS A 521 23.54 -1.70 -0.91
C HIS A 521 22.57 -2.65 -0.19
N ALA A 522 23.07 -3.46 0.76
CA ALA A 522 22.26 -4.35 1.59
C ALA A 522 21.85 -3.67 2.90
N TYR A 523 20.82 -4.19 3.55
CA TYR A 523 20.51 -3.80 4.92
C TYR A 523 21.64 -4.26 5.87
N GLY A 524 21.74 -3.62 7.05
CA GLY A 524 22.78 -3.94 8.02
C GLY A 524 24.14 -3.33 7.69
N THR A 525 24.15 -2.25 6.91
CA THR A 525 25.35 -1.52 6.51
C THR A 525 25.33 -0.07 6.99
N LEU A 526 24.70 0.19 8.14
CA LEU A 526 24.71 1.51 8.76
C LEU A 526 26.14 1.91 9.12
N PRO A 527 26.48 3.22 8.99
CA PRO A 527 27.81 3.74 9.33
C PRO A 527 28.21 3.52 10.78
N ALA A 528 29.50 3.58 11.05
CA ALA A 528 30.00 3.56 12.42
C ALA A 528 29.48 4.76 13.23
N GLY A 529 29.21 4.54 14.53
CA GLY A 529 28.74 5.59 15.45
C GLY A 529 27.22 5.76 15.52
N VAL A 530 26.44 5.04 14.71
CA VAL A 530 24.98 5.04 14.82
C VAL A 530 24.52 4.48 16.18
N ASP A 531 23.63 5.19 16.87
CA ASP A 531 23.02 4.73 18.14
C ASP A 531 21.91 3.69 17.87
N ALA A 532 22.33 2.51 17.43
CA ALA A 532 21.43 1.41 17.12
C ALA A 532 20.61 0.95 18.34
N ARG A 533 21.09 1.14 19.57
CA ARG A 533 20.35 0.77 20.79
C ARG A 533 19.09 1.61 20.96
N THR A 534 19.21 2.91 20.86
CA THR A 534 18.06 3.84 20.96
C THR A 534 17.05 3.57 19.84
N ILE A 535 17.53 3.36 18.60
CA ILE A 535 16.67 3.05 17.45
C ILE A 535 15.88 1.76 17.67
N ILE A 536 16.56 0.68 18.06
CA ILE A 536 15.95 -0.62 18.33
C ILE A 536 14.98 -0.51 19.51
N GLY A 537 15.36 0.16 20.60
CA GLY A 537 14.50 0.34 21.77
C GLY A 537 13.19 1.05 21.45
N ARG A 538 13.22 2.02 20.52
CA ARG A 538 12.03 2.72 20.03
C ARG A 538 11.12 1.82 19.18
N ALA A 539 11.69 0.94 18.40
CA ALA A 539 10.95 0.07 17.47
C ALA A 539 10.43 -1.23 18.10
N LEU A 540 10.99 -1.64 19.25
CA LEU A 540 10.64 -2.89 19.92
C LEU A 540 9.19 -2.89 20.42
N PRO A 541 8.45 -4.02 20.21
CA PRO A 541 7.21 -4.25 20.94
C PRO A 541 7.50 -4.41 22.43
N VAL A 542 6.81 -3.66 23.27
CA VAL A 542 6.95 -3.69 24.74
C VAL A 542 6.04 -4.74 25.33
#